data_92f1e6a55a8d302c102dfd67c4e6a9be
#
_entry.id   92f1e6a55a8d302c102dfd67c4e6a9be
#
_cell.length_a   1.000
_cell.length_b   1.000
_cell.length_c   1.000
_cell.angle_alpha   90.00
_cell.angle_beta   90.00
_cell.angle_gamma   90.00
#
_symmetry.space_group_name_H-M   'P 1'
#
loop_
_entity.id
_entity.type
_entity.pdbx_description
1 polymer ?
#
loop_
_entity_poly.entity_id
_entity_poly.type
_entity_poly.pdbx_seq_one_letter_code
_entity_poly.pdbx_strand_id
1 'polypeptide(L)' 'MILNAVIEKDEFGYFAQIPELKGCVTQGNTYEEVLLNIQEAAELYLEGLKTEELHALQKRKVIISPIEVAIHA' A
#
# COMPACT_ATOMS: atom_id res chain seq x y z
N MET A 1 -6.43 10.75 -7.50
CA MET A 1 -5.08 10.36 -6.99
C MET A 1 -4.92 8.85 -7.10
N ILE A 2 -3.81 8.40 -7.61
CA ILE A 2 -3.49 6.97 -7.70
C ILE A 2 -2.38 6.64 -6.72
N LEU A 3 -2.63 5.65 -5.88
CA LEU A 3 -1.64 5.12 -4.94
C LEU A 3 -1.35 3.66 -5.32
N ASN A 4 -0.21 3.16 -4.87
CA ASN A 4 0.18 1.78 -5.15
C ASN A 4 -0.12 0.89 -3.96
N ALA A 5 -0.82 -0.21 -4.20
CA ALA A 5 -1.00 -1.24 -3.19
C ALA A 5 -0.04 -2.39 -3.50
N VAL A 6 0.76 -2.77 -2.53
CA VAL A 6 1.65 -3.93 -2.62
C VAL A 6 0.99 -5.06 -1.85
N ILE A 7 0.73 -6.16 -2.53
CA ILE A 7 -0.03 -7.27 -1.98
C ILE A 7 0.85 -8.52 -1.90
N GLU A 8 0.85 -9.14 -0.73
CA GLU A 8 1.52 -10.41 -0.50
C GLU A 8 0.50 -11.47 -0.09
N LYS A 9 0.79 -12.70 -0.47
CA LYS A 9 -0.02 -13.85 -0.06
C LYS A 9 0.89 -14.85 0.63
N ASP A 10 0.47 -15.34 1.78
CA ASP A 10 1.13 -16.45 2.47
C ASP A 10 0.09 -17.54 2.82
N GLU A 11 0.46 -18.49 3.64
CA GLU A 11 -0.43 -19.59 4.02
C GLU A 11 -1.62 -19.15 4.87
N PHE A 12 -1.57 -17.94 5.44
CA PHE A 12 -2.63 -17.42 6.32
C PHE A 12 -3.58 -16.45 5.61
N GLY A 13 -3.28 -16.08 4.37
CA GLY A 13 -4.14 -15.17 3.61
C GLY A 13 -3.37 -14.09 2.87
N TYR A 14 -4.04 -12.96 2.67
CA TYR A 14 -3.50 -11.83 1.92
C TYR A 14 -3.19 -10.67 2.84
N PHE A 15 -2.13 -9.96 2.51
CA PHE A 15 -1.68 -8.79 3.24
C PHE A 15 -1.38 -7.68 2.23
N ALA A 16 -1.76 -6.46 2.54
CA ALA A 16 -1.51 -5.32 1.65
C ALA A 16 -0.98 -4.12 2.42
N GLN A 17 -0.16 -3.33 1.72
CA GLN A 17 0.34 -2.07 2.25
C GLN A 17 0.41 -1.05 1.13
N ILE A 18 0.37 0.22 1.51
CA ILE A 18 0.55 1.34 0.58
C ILE A 18 1.86 2.03 0.94
N PRO A 19 2.90 1.89 0.09
CA PRO A 19 4.22 2.49 0.38
C PRO A 19 4.19 3.99 0.59
N GLU A 20 3.30 4.69 -0.13
CA GLU A 20 3.18 6.14 -0.03
C GLU A 20 2.59 6.59 1.31
N LEU A 21 1.89 5.70 2.02
CA LEU A 21 1.20 6.02 3.28
C LEU A 21 1.79 5.18 4.40
N LYS A 22 2.69 5.76 5.16
CA LYS A 22 3.39 5.04 6.23
C LYS A 22 2.40 4.44 7.23
N GLY A 23 2.49 3.14 7.44
CA GLY A 23 1.63 2.43 8.38
C GLY A 23 0.26 2.05 7.84
N CYS A 24 -0.03 2.36 6.57
CA CYS A 24 -1.30 1.97 5.95
C CYS A 24 -1.20 0.53 5.46
N VAL A 25 -1.68 -0.39 6.29
CA VAL A 25 -1.61 -1.83 6.03
C VAL A 25 -2.95 -2.47 6.36
N THR A 26 -3.24 -3.59 5.71
CA THR A 26 -4.43 -4.37 5.99
C THR A 26 -4.23 -5.84 5.60
N GLN A 27 -5.21 -6.65 5.87
CA GLN A 27 -5.21 -8.07 5.49
C GLN A 27 -6.60 -8.49 5.04
N GLY A 28 -6.67 -9.64 4.39
CA GLY A 28 -7.91 -10.21 3.92
C GLY A 28 -7.76 -11.68 3.60
N ASN A 29 -8.87 -12.38 3.47
CA ASN A 29 -8.88 -13.81 3.18
C ASN A 29 -8.77 -14.09 1.69
N THR A 30 -9.11 -13.12 0.85
CA THR A 30 -9.04 -13.24 -0.61
C THR A 30 -8.38 -11.99 -1.19
N TYR A 31 -7.94 -12.10 -2.45
CA TYR A 31 -7.37 -10.97 -3.17
C TYR A 31 -8.37 -9.81 -3.26
N GLU A 32 -9.62 -10.12 -3.60
CA GLU A 32 -10.68 -9.12 -3.74
C GLU A 32 -10.95 -8.43 -2.40
N GLU A 33 -10.97 -9.20 -1.33
CA GLU A 33 -11.19 -8.66 0.01
C GLU A 33 -10.06 -7.73 0.43
N VAL A 34 -8.80 -8.13 0.23
CA VAL A 34 -7.67 -7.31 0.64
C VAL A 34 -7.60 -6.01 -0.18
N LEU A 35 -8.00 -6.06 -1.45
CA LEU A 35 -8.08 -4.84 -2.28
C LEU A 35 -9.09 -3.86 -1.73
N LEU A 36 -10.29 -4.32 -1.40
CA LEU A 36 -11.31 -3.46 -0.80
C LEU A 36 -10.85 -2.91 0.54
N ASN A 37 -10.26 -3.75 1.36
CA ASN A 37 -9.80 -3.34 2.68
C ASN A 37 -8.69 -2.29 2.60
N ILE A 38 -7.73 -2.44 1.68
CA ILE A 38 -6.65 -1.47 1.56
C ILE A 38 -7.15 -0.15 0.96
N GLN A 39 -8.13 -0.22 0.08
CA GLN A 39 -8.75 0.99 -0.46
C GLN A 39 -9.43 1.79 0.67
N GLU A 40 -10.22 1.12 1.50
CA GLU A 40 -10.87 1.76 2.65
C GLU A 40 -9.85 2.34 3.62
N ALA A 41 -8.79 1.57 3.92
CA ALA A 41 -7.73 2.04 4.81
C ALA A 41 -7.05 3.29 4.27
N ALA A 42 -6.80 3.33 2.96
CA ALA A 42 -6.20 4.49 2.31
C ALA A 42 -7.13 5.71 2.37
N GLU A 43 -8.41 5.51 2.11
CA GLU A 43 -9.38 6.61 2.15
C GLU A 43 -9.46 7.22 3.55
N LEU A 44 -9.50 6.38 4.58
CA LEU A 44 -9.50 6.86 5.97
C LEU A 44 -8.20 7.58 6.32
N TYR A 45 -7.07 7.05 5.85
CA TYR A 45 -5.77 7.67 6.09
C TYR A 45 -5.73 9.08 5.49
N LEU A 46 -6.19 9.23 4.25
CA LEU A 46 -6.19 10.51 3.55
C LEU A 46 -7.12 11.52 4.23
N GLU A 47 -8.25 11.08 4.76
CA GLU A 47 -9.17 11.96 5.48
C GLU A 47 -8.52 12.60 6.71
N GLY A 48 -7.56 11.92 7.33
CA GLY A 48 -6.85 12.42 8.50
C GLY A 48 -5.71 13.37 8.18
N LEU A 49 -5.37 13.56 6.91
CA LEU A 49 -4.26 14.43 6.53
C LEU A 49 -4.66 15.88 6.47
N LYS A 50 -3.73 16.75 6.87
CA LYS A 50 -3.88 18.19 6.68
C LYS A 50 -3.63 18.54 5.21
N THR A 51 -4.10 19.70 4.78
CA THR A 51 -3.94 20.16 3.39
C THR A 51 -2.49 20.16 2.95
N GLU A 52 -1.57 20.62 3.80
CA GLU A 52 -0.14 20.63 3.48
C GLU A 52 0.42 19.23 3.31
N GLU A 53 -0.03 18.31 4.15
CA GLU A 53 0.40 16.91 4.08
C GLU A 53 -0.09 16.26 2.79
N LEU A 54 -1.33 16.54 2.42
CA LEU A 54 -1.91 16.02 1.18
C LEU A 54 -1.16 16.57 -0.04
N HIS A 55 -0.84 17.88 -0.04
CA HIS A 55 -0.08 18.50 -1.12
C HIS A 55 1.32 17.87 -1.25
N ALA A 56 1.98 17.65 -0.10
CA ALA A 56 3.30 17.01 -0.10
C ALA A 56 3.22 15.59 -0.66
N LEU A 57 2.19 14.85 -0.29
CA LEU A 57 1.97 13.49 -0.78
C LEU A 57 1.77 13.48 -2.29
N GLN A 58 0.97 14.41 -2.83
CA GLN A 58 0.71 14.49 -4.26
C GLN A 58 1.94 14.80 -5.10
N LYS A 59 2.96 15.41 -4.48
CA LYS A 59 4.23 15.71 -5.16
C LYS A 59 5.21 14.55 -5.13
N ARG A 60 5.00 13.58 -4.25
CA ARG A 60 5.86 12.41 -4.17
C ARG A 60 5.54 11.46 -5.31
N LYS A 61 6.58 10.87 -5.85
CA LYS A 61 6.43 9.83 -6.87
C LYS A 61 7.07 8.56 -6.35
N VAL A 62 6.26 7.53 -6.16
CA VAL A 62 6.74 6.21 -5.73
C VAL A 62 6.72 5.29 -6.94
N ILE A 63 7.83 4.65 -7.18
CA ILE A 63 7.98 3.68 -8.26
C ILE A 63 8.33 2.34 -7.64
N ILE A 64 7.58 1.31 -7.99
CA ILE A 64 7.84 -0.05 -7.53
C ILE A 64 8.52 -0.77 -8.68
N SER A 65 9.77 -1.19 -8.46
CA SER A 65 10.58 -1.78 -9.52
C SER A 65 11.11 -3.14 -9.09
N PRO A 66 10.91 -4.17 -9.91
CA PRO A 66 11.57 -5.46 -9.64
C PRO A 66 13.06 -5.32 -9.90
N ILE A 67 13.84 -5.96 -9.07
CA ILE A 67 15.30 -6.06 -9.25
C ILE A 67 15.69 -7.52 -9.14
N GLU A 68 16.76 -7.88 -9.81
CA GLU A 68 17.31 -9.23 -9.72
C GLU A 68 18.50 -9.22 -8.78
N VAL A 69 18.49 -10.14 -7.81
CA VAL A 69 19.55 -10.23 -6.81
C VAL A 69 20.15 -11.62 -6.87
N ALA A 70 21.47 -11.70 -6.82
CA ALA A 70 22.15 -12.98 -6.72
C ALA A 70 22.06 -13.52 -5.31
N ILE A 71 21.75 -14.81 -5.19
CA ILE A 71 21.65 -15.50 -3.90
C ILE A 71 22.87 -16.43 -3.80
N HIS A 72 23.62 -16.28 -2.72
CA HIS A 72 24.75 -17.16 -2.40
C HIS A 72 24.37 -18.00 -1.20
N ALA A 73 24.00 -19.25 -1.48
CA ALA A 73 23.56 -20.19 -0.44
C ALA A 73 24.68 -21.16 -0.09
#